data_b68ae7261102d99514c817ae4e7ad3e0
#
_entry.id   b68ae7261102d99514c817ae4e7ad3e0
#
_cell.length_a   1.000
_cell.length_b   1.000
_cell.length_c   1.000
_cell.angle_alpha   90.00
_cell.angle_beta   90.00
_cell.angle_gamma   90.00
#
_symmetry.space_group_name_H-M   'P 1'
#
loop_
_entity.id
_entity.type
_entity.pdbx_description
1 polymer ?
#
loop_
_entity_poly.entity_id
_entity_poly.type
_entity_poly.pdbx_seq_one_letter_code
_entity_poly.pdbx_strand_id
1 'polypeptide(L)'
;MATCTTATYTQNSDNTIGVLNRAWYWYYFFSYNTASGIAGIQSPGKLTVSFNPFGQTAADVTGKTPNYNILLTDYVGYSVVYNCASTWLGLAKDEVMWVLGRQETMSDTTYNDIKA
;
A
#
# COMPACT_ATOMS: atom_id res chain seq x y z
N MET A 1 0.34 5.89 18.39
CA MET A 1 1.21 5.88 17.21
C MET A 1 1.51 4.46 16.79
N ALA A 2 1.42 4.18 15.51
CA ALA A 2 1.73 2.86 14.98
C ALA A 2 3.22 2.67 14.79
N THR A 3 3.74 1.49 15.14
CA THR A 3 5.12 1.10 14.88
C THR A 3 5.13 -0.27 14.23
N CYS A 4 6.28 -0.68 13.70
CA CYS A 4 6.45 -1.98 13.05
C CYS A 4 5.39 -2.23 11.98
N THR A 5 5.14 -1.21 11.16
CA THR A 5 4.17 -1.31 10.07
C THR A 5 4.74 -2.17 8.96
N THR A 6 3.99 -3.19 8.54
CA THR A 6 4.40 -4.11 7.48
C THR A 6 3.27 -4.29 6.48
N ALA A 7 3.65 -4.65 5.25
CA ALA A 7 2.72 -5.03 4.19
C ALA A 7 3.17 -6.37 3.61
N THR A 8 2.24 -7.30 3.50
CA THR A 8 2.50 -8.61 2.90
C THR A 8 1.61 -8.77 1.67
N TYR A 9 2.21 -9.19 0.57
CA TYR A 9 1.52 -9.35 -0.72
C TYR A 9 1.55 -10.82 -1.12
N THR A 10 0.40 -11.33 -1.53
CA THR A 10 0.27 -12.73 -1.97
C THR A 10 -0.48 -12.74 -3.30
N GLN A 11 0.08 -13.43 -4.29
CA GLN A 11 -0.59 -13.56 -5.58
C GLN A 11 -1.70 -14.60 -5.47
N ASN A 12 -2.91 -14.22 -5.86
CA ASN A 12 -4.08 -15.09 -5.86
C ASN A 12 -4.24 -15.78 -7.22
N SER A 13 -5.04 -16.85 -7.27
CA SER A 13 -5.26 -17.62 -8.48
C SER A 13 -6.08 -16.88 -9.55
N ASP A 14 -6.81 -15.84 -9.17
CA ASP A 14 -7.64 -15.02 -10.07
C ASP A 14 -6.90 -13.79 -10.62
N ASN A 15 -5.57 -13.77 -10.54
CA ASN A 15 -4.70 -12.68 -10.95
C ASN A 15 -4.81 -11.41 -10.09
N THR A 16 -5.48 -11.49 -8.95
CA THR A 16 -5.43 -10.43 -7.96
C THR A 16 -4.30 -10.66 -6.96
N ILE A 17 -4.02 -9.64 -6.16
CA ILE A 17 -2.98 -9.70 -5.14
C ILE A 17 -3.63 -9.49 -3.79
N GLY A 18 -3.42 -10.45 -2.88
CA GLY A 18 -3.83 -10.28 -1.49
C GLY A 18 -2.88 -9.31 -0.80
N VAL A 19 -3.44 -8.39 -0.02
CA VAL A 19 -2.67 -7.40 0.72
C VAL A 19 -3.00 -7.52 2.19
N LEU A 20 -1.98 -7.68 3.02
CA LEU A 20 -2.13 -7.70 4.47
C LEU A 20 -1.23 -6.64 5.06
N ASN A 21 -1.84 -5.61 5.63
CA ASN A 21 -1.12 -4.57 6.37
C ASN A 21 -1.24 -4.83 7.85
N ARG A 22 -0.13 -4.74 8.57
CA ARG A 22 -0.08 -4.90 10.03
C ARG A 22 0.68 -3.74 10.62
N ALA A 23 0.22 -3.30 11.80
CA ALA A 23 0.92 -2.28 12.58
C ALA A 23 0.78 -2.60 14.06
N TRP A 24 1.83 -2.32 14.81
CA TRP A 24 1.82 -2.50 16.26
C TRP A 24 1.36 -1.20 16.91
N TYR A 25 0.33 -1.31 17.78
CA TYR A 25 -0.19 -0.16 18.51
C TYR A 25 -0.04 -0.41 20.00
N TRP A 26 0.86 0.31 20.64
CA TRP A 26 1.09 0.13 22.07
C TRP A 26 -0.08 0.63 22.93
N TYR A 27 -0.86 1.59 22.45
CA TYR A 27 -2.00 2.11 23.21
C TYR A 27 -3.29 1.30 23.01
N TYR A 28 -3.29 0.27 22.17
CA TYR A 28 -4.38 -0.67 22.01
C TYR A 28 -4.00 -2.02 22.61
N PHE A 29 -3.70 -2.02 23.92
CA PHE A 29 -3.34 -3.23 24.65
C PHE A 29 -2.15 -3.98 24.05
N PHE A 30 -1.17 -3.24 23.52
CA PHE A 30 0.05 -3.81 22.95
C PHE A 30 -0.28 -4.89 21.90
N SER A 31 -1.13 -4.59 20.96
CA SER A 31 -1.56 -5.54 19.96
C SER A 31 -1.27 -5.08 18.55
N TYR A 32 -1.21 -6.04 17.64
CA TYR A 32 -1.20 -5.75 16.22
C TYR A 32 -2.62 -5.50 15.73
N ASN A 33 -2.78 -4.47 14.91
CA ASN A 33 -3.97 -4.30 14.11
C ASN A 33 -3.65 -4.66 12.67
N THR A 34 -4.57 -5.34 12.01
CA THR A 34 -4.40 -5.80 10.65
C THR A 34 -5.51 -5.26 9.76
N ALA A 35 -5.18 -5.02 8.50
CA ALA A 35 -6.16 -4.72 7.47
C ALA A 35 -5.85 -5.62 6.28
N SER A 36 -6.83 -6.42 5.89
CA SER A 36 -6.72 -7.31 4.74
C SER A 36 -7.42 -6.69 3.55
N GLY A 37 -6.79 -6.74 2.41
CA GLY A 37 -7.32 -6.17 1.19
C GLY A 37 -7.00 -7.01 -0.03
N ILE A 38 -7.48 -6.55 -1.15
CA ILE A 38 -7.22 -7.15 -2.46
C ILE A 38 -6.77 -6.05 -3.41
N ALA A 39 -5.85 -6.37 -4.29
CA ALA A 39 -5.34 -5.43 -5.28
C ALA A 39 -5.48 -6.01 -6.69
N GLY A 40 -5.81 -5.16 -7.64
CA GLY A 40 -5.82 -5.50 -9.06
C GLY A 40 -4.88 -4.57 -9.82
N ILE A 41 -4.17 -5.14 -10.81
CA ILE A 41 -3.25 -4.38 -11.66
C ILE A 41 -4.05 -3.77 -12.80
N GLN A 42 -4.03 -2.44 -12.91
CA GLN A 42 -4.68 -1.72 -14.00
C GLN A 42 -3.74 -1.52 -15.19
N SER A 43 -2.47 -1.23 -14.89
CA SER A 43 -1.39 -1.15 -15.86
C SER A 43 -0.07 -1.28 -15.10
N PRO A 44 1.07 -1.44 -15.79
CA PRO A 44 2.34 -1.58 -15.07
C PRO A 44 2.57 -0.46 -14.07
N GLY A 45 2.79 -0.83 -12.81
CA GLY A 45 3.01 0.10 -11.70
C GLY A 45 1.76 0.81 -11.19
N LYS A 46 0.59 0.50 -11.71
CA LYS A 46 -0.66 1.15 -11.30
C LYS A 46 -1.68 0.10 -10.85
N LEU A 47 -2.00 0.13 -9.57
CA LEU A 47 -2.88 -0.85 -8.96
C LEU A 47 -4.07 -0.16 -8.28
N THR A 48 -5.15 -0.89 -8.15
CA THR A 48 -6.28 -0.51 -7.31
C THR A 48 -6.32 -1.45 -6.12
N VAL A 49 -6.33 -0.91 -4.92
CA VAL A 49 -6.39 -1.69 -3.68
C VAL A 49 -7.70 -1.39 -2.98
N SER A 50 -8.37 -2.44 -2.52
CA SER A 50 -9.62 -2.36 -1.77
C SER A 50 -9.50 -3.08 -0.44
N PHE A 51 -9.95 -2.44 0.63
CA PHE A 51 -9.95 -2.99 1.99
C PHE A 51 -11.37 -3.12 2.54
N ASN A 52 -12.32 -3.50 1.70
CA ASN A 52 -13.71 -3.62 2.12
C ASN A 52 -13.85 -4.68 3.23
N PRO A 53 -14.29 -4.31 4.45
CA PRO A 53 -14.40 -5.24 5.57
C PRO A 53 -15.51 -6.29 5.39
N PHE A 54 -16.43 -6.08 4.44
CA PHE A 54 -17.55 -7.00 4.20
C PHE A 54 -17.28 -8.01 3.09
N GLY A 55 -16.03 -8.10 2.66
CA GLY A 55 -15.61 -9.05 1.63
C GLY A 55 -15.02 -8.34 0.43
N GLN A 56 -14.17 -9.05 -0.28
CA GLN A 56 -13.45 -8.50 -1.42
C GLN A 56 -13.47 -9.52 -2.56
N THR A 57 -13.76 -9.04 -3.76
CA THR A 57 -13.75 -9.87 -4.96
C THR A 57 -12.90 -9.20 -6.03
N ALA A 58 -12.56 -9.97 -7.07
CA ALA A 58 -11.82 -9.41 -8.19
C ALA A 58 -12.58 -8.23 -8.84
N ALA A 59 -13.90 -8.24 -8.81
CA ALA A 59 -14.71 -7.15 -9.36
C ALA A 59 -14.48 -5.81 -8.65
N ASP A 60 -14.08 -5.83 -7.37
CA ASP A 60 -13.84 -4.61 -6.63
C ASP A 60 -12.61 -3.86 -7.11
N VAL A 61 -11.71 -4.55 -7.79
CA VAL A 61 -10.42 -3.99 -8.22
C VAL A 61 -10.19 -4.09 -9.72
N THR A 62 -11.12 -4.61 -10.49
CA THR A 62 -11.00 -4.73 -11.95
C THR A 62 -11.63 -3.52 -12.62
N GLY A 63 -10.89 -2.87 -13.52
CA GLY A 63 -11.38 -1.72 -14.26
C GLY A 63 -11.63 -0.48 -13.42
N LYS A 64 -11.00 -0.40 -12.25
CA LYS A 64 -11.15 0.75 -11.35
C LYS A 64 -10.01 1.74 -11.55
N THR A 65 -10.21 2.96 -11.04
CA THR A 65 -9.15 3.97 -11.06
C THR A 65 -8.03 3.57 -10.11
N PRO A 66 -6.77 3.62 -10.55
CA PRO A 66 -5.65 3.28 -9.69
C PRO A 66 -5.55 4.19 -8.47
N ASN A 67 -5.34 3.59 -7.31
CA ASN A 67 -5.10 4.31 -6.06
C ASN A 67 -3.79 3.89 -5.39
N TYR A 68 -2.94 3.15 -6.09
CA TYR A 68 -1.66 2.67 -5.59
C TYR A 68 -0.69 2.69 -6.77
N ASN A 69 0.10 3.77 -6.84
CA ASN A 69 0.98 4.00 -7.98
C ASN A 69 2.43 3.86 -7.53
N ILE A 70 3.14 2.94 -8.15
CA ILE A 70 4.56 2.74 -7.86
C ILE A 70 5.35 3.72 -8.70
N LEU A 71 5.97 4.70 -8.06
CA LEU A 71 6.73 5.74 -8.75
C LEU A 71 8.18 5.33 -8.98
N LEU A 72 8.75 4.57 -8.07
CA LEU A 72 10.16 4.22 -8.09
C LEU A 72 10.37 2.90 -7.35
N THR A 73 11.19 2.02 -7.91
CA THR A 73 11.62 0.81 -7.24
C THR A 73 12.92 0.33 -7.84
N ASP A 74 13.77 -0.28 -7.00
CA ASP A 74 14.95 -1.01 -7.48
C ASP A 74 14.66 -2.52 -7.62
N TYR A 75 13.43 -2.96 -7.37
CA TYR A 75 12.95 -4.34 -7.44
C TYR A 75 13.55 -5.28 -6.39
N VAL A 76 14.50 -4.82 -5.61
CA VAL A 76 15.25 -5.65 -4.65
C VAL A 76 15.04 -5.17 -3.23
N GLY A 77 15.24 -3.90 -2.95
CA GLY A 77 15.30 -3.37 -1.61
C GLY A 77 14.18 -2.44 -1.23
N TYR A 78 13.63 -1.67 -2.18
CA TYR A 78 12.62 -0.67 -1.85
C TYR A 78 11.66 -0.39 -2.99
N SER A 79 10.54 0.24 -2.64
CA SER A 79 9.64 0.88 -3.60
C SER A 79 9.06 2.17 -3.00
N VAL A 80 8.71 3.11 -3.86
CA VAL A 80 8.02 4.34 -3.49
C VAL A 80 6.64 4.31 -4.11
N VAL A 81 5.62 4.45 -3.28
CA VAL A 81 4.22 4.36 -3.70
C VAL A 81 3.53 5.67 -3.42
N TYR A 82 2.73 6.11 -4.36
CA TYR A 82 2.02 7.37 -4.28
C TYR A 82 0.54 7.18 -4.58
N ASN A 83 -0.29 7.87 -3.84
CA ASN A 83 -1.71 7.98 -4.14
C ASN A 83 -2.17 9.43 -3.96
N CYS A 84 -2.98 9.88 -4.91
CA CYS A 84 -3.64 11.17 -4.84
C CYS A 84 -5.11 10.94 -5.13
N ALA A 85 -5.98 11.27 -4.19
CA ALA A 85 -7.42 11.13 -4.34
C ALA A 85 -8.10 12.46 -4.12
N SER A 86 -9.06 12.79 -4.99
CA SER A 86 -9.92 13.93 -4.77
C SER A 86 -10.96 13.56 -3.73
N THR A 87 -11.09 14.38 -2.70
CA THR A 87 -12.15 14.21 -1.73
C THR A 87 -13.43 14.86 -2.23
N TRP A 88 -14.45 14.80 -1.43
CA TRP A 88 -15.81 15.22 -1.71
C TRP A 88 -15.90 16.45 -2.63
N LEU A 89 -16.56 16.29 -3.78
CA LEU A 89 -16.79 17.33 -4.80
C LEU A 89 -15.50 17.98 -5.35
N GLY A 90 -14.35 17.32 -5.21
CA GLY A 90 -13.10 17.87 -5.69
C GLY A 90 -12.58 19.05 -4.90
N LEU A 91 -13.14 19.35 -3.75
CA LEU A 91 -12.77 20.51 -2.94
C LEU A 91 -11.45 20.32 -2.20
N ALA A 92 -11.02 19.08 -2.01
CA ALA A 92 -9.77 18.76 -1.36
C ALA A 92 -9.12 17.56 -2.03
N LYS A 93 -7.81 17.39 -1.81
CA LYS A 93 -7.07 16.24 -2.31
C LYS A 93 -6.30 15.62 -1.16
N ASP A 94 -6.37 14.30 -1.06
CA ASP A 94 -5.54 13.53 -0.16
C ASP A 94 -4.37 12.95 -0.93
N GLU A 95 -3.17 13.32 -0.52
CA GLU A 95 -1.95 12.78 -1.10
C GLU A 95 -1.22 11.97 -0.05
N VAL A 96 -0.86 10.75 -0.39
CA VAL A 96 -0.10 9.87 0.52
C VAL A 96 1.04 9.26 -0.26
N MET A 97 2.21 9.24 0.36
CA MET A 97 3.39 8.61 -0.20
C MET A 97 3.99 7.67 0.84
N TRP A 98 4.31 6.47 0.41
CA TRP A 98 4.97 5.48 1.25
C TRP A 98 6.32 5.12 0.66
N VAL A 99 7.31 4.98 1.53
CA VAL A 99 8.59 4.35 1.19
C VAL A 99 8.58 2.98 1.84
N LEU A 100 8.61 1.95 1.02
CA LEU A 100 8.55 0.56 1.48
C LEU A 100 9.92 -0.09 1.31
N GLY A 101 10.40 -0.72 2.36
CA GLY A 101 11.65 -1.46 2.34
C GLY A 101 11.40 -2.95 2.58
N ARG A 102 12.25 -3.81 2.04
CA ARG A 102 12.18 -5.25 2.31
C ARG A 102 12.76 -5.58 3.68
N GLN A 103 13.67 -4.74 4.17
CA GLN A 103 14.29 -4.89 5.48
C GLN A 103 13.53 -4.06 6.52
N GLU A 104 13.68 -4.40 7.77
CA GLU A 104 13.07 -3.66 8.87
C GLU A 104 13.57 -2.23 8.96
N THR A 105 14.80 -1.99 8.52
CA THR A 105 15.43 -0.67 8.51
C THR A 105 15.99 -0.38 7.12
N MET A 106 16.16 0.90 6.83
CA MET A 106 16.75 1.37 5.58
C MET A 106 17.92 2.28 5.92
N SER A 107 19.02 2.17 5.16
CA SER A 107 20.18 3.03 5.39
C SER A 107 19.83 4.49 5.10
N ASP A 108 20.48 5.40 5.80
CA ASP A 108 20.27 6.83 5.60
C ASP A 108 20.63 7.25 4.17
N THR A 109 21.66 6.66 3.59
CA THR A 109 22.07 6.92 2.21
C THR A 109 20.96 6.57 1.24
N THR A 110 20.39 5.36 1.35
CA THR A 110 19.29 4.92 0.48
C THR A 110 18.07 5.81 0.64
N TYR A 111 17.71 6.12 1.86
CA TYR A 111 16.53 6.96 2.13
C TYR A 111 16.70 8.38 1.60
N ASN A 112 17.89 8.95 1.76
CA ASN A 112 18.19 10.28 1.24
C ASN A 112 18.19 10.32 -0.28
N ASP A 113 18.68 9.27 -0.95
CA ASP A 113 18.63 9.15 -2.40
C ASP A 113 17.18 9.11 -2.90
N ILE A 114 16.30 8.40 -2.21
CA ILE A 114 14.88 8.35 -2.56
C ILE A 114 14.21 9.71 -2.42
N LYS A 115 14.55 10.46 -1.37
CA LYS A 115 13.97 11.79 -1.15
C LYS A 115 14.43 12.84 -2.15
N ALA A 116 15.54 12.62 -2.77
CA ALA A 116 16.12 13.59 -3.71
C ALA A 116 15.32 13.73 -5.01
#